data_3126fd20afa0cc9ba7af3b09cf47ed4f
#
_entry.id   3126fd20afa0cc9ba7af3b09cf47ed4f
#
_cell.length_a   1.000
_cell.length_b   1.000
_cell.length_c   1.000
_cell.angle_alpha   90.00
_cell.angle_beta   90.00
_cell.angle_gamma   90.00
#
_symmetry.space_group_name_H-M   'P 1'
#
loop_
_entity.id
_entity.type
_entity.pdbx_description
1 polymer ?
#
loop_
_entity_poly.entity_id
_entity_poly.type
_entity_poly.pdbx_seq_one_letter_code
_entity_poly.pdbx_strand_id
1 'polypeptide(L)'
;MLKKIKSLIDKTLYISKLTAVNNKKLRILFSVAMANFAVLLDIYIIVIFSNLITKEITFTNNALISLIEFTSKSVFLLPLIVVLRFSFLFLERMNLELLNLDVQKNLRNYLMEEVYKLGNMSISDIYFYVNQVGTQVSMFYKSFALLLNSLLQVIGYSIFLLITDINTFSIFLFGGLIISAPPRYFLKRGKFYQH
;
A
#
# COMPACT_ATOMS: atom_id res chain seq x y z
N MET A 1 -16.96 10.24 20.26
CA MET A 1 -16.00 9.69 19.30
C MET A 1 -16.66 9.29 17.96
N LEU A 2 -17.74 8.53 17.96
CA LEU A 2 -18.48 8.09 16.75
C LEU A 2 -18.97 9.23 15.85
N LYS A 3 -19.52 10.33 16.41
CA LYS A 3 -19.96 11.52 15.62
C LYS A 3 -18.80 12.16 14.84
N LYS A 4 -17.60 12.21 15.43
CA LYS A 4 -16.41 12.75 14.79
C LYS A 4 -15.92 11.88 13.64
N ILE A 5 -15.99 10.55 13.81
CA ILE A 5 -15.65 9.58 12.78
C ILE A 5 -16.63 9.66 11.61
N LYS A 6 -17.94 9.73 11.88
CA LYS A 6 -18.98 9.88 10.87
C LYS A 6 -18.79 11.16 10.05
N SER A 7 -18.56 12.29 10.71
CA SER A 7 -18.27 13.57 10.02
C SER A 7 -17.02 13.52 9.14
N LEU A 8 -15.96 12.79 9.56
CA LEU A 8 -14.77 12.59 8.75
C LEU A 8 -15.06 11.73 7.51
N ILE A 9 -15.84 10.66 7.68
CA ILE A 9 -16.24 9.78 6.56
C ILE A 9 -17.07 10.58 5.55
N ASP A 10 -18.05 11.37 6.00
CA ASP A 10 -18.90 12.17 5.12
C ASP A 10 -18.09 13.21 4.34
N LYS A 11 -17.14 13.88 4.98
CA LYS A 11 -16.20 14.81 4.32
C LYS A 11 -15.31 14.11 3.30
N THR A 12 -14.79 12.93 3.64
CA THR A 12 -13.95 12.15 2.74
C THR A 12 -14.73 11.66 1.51
N LEU A 13 -15.99 11.25 1.71
CA LEU A 13 -16.89 10.86 0.62
C LEU A 13 -17.23 12.05 -0.28
N TYR A 14 -17.44 13.24 0.29
CA TYR A 14 -17.68 14.47 -0.48
C TYR A 14 -16.46 14.82 -1.35
N ILE A 15 -15.26 14.88 -0.76
CA ILE A 15 -14.02 15.10 -1.50
C ILE A 15 -13.83 14.03 -2.59
N SER A 16 -14.16 12.78 -2.27
CA SER A 16 -14.10 11.69 -3.24
C SER A 16 -15.01 11.89 -4.45
N LYS A 17 -16.17 12.54 -4.30
CA LYS A 17 -17.06 12.90 -5.43
C LYS A 17 -16.46 14.03 -6.26
N LEU A 18 -15.85 15.04 -5.64
CA LEU A 18 -15.24 16.18 -6.31
C LEU A 18 -14.06 15.80 -7.22
N THR A 19 -13.33 14.73 -6.90
CA THR A 19 -12.21 14.30 -7.73
C THR A 19 -12.61 13.75 -9.10
N ALA A 20 -13.89 13.42 -9.30
CA ALA A 20 -14.49 12.97 -10.57
C ALA A 20 -13.68 11.91 -11.35
N VAL A 21 -12.82 11.13 -10.68
CA VAL A 21 -12.03 10.07 -11.32
C VAL A 21 -12.89 8.82 -11.46
N ASN A 22 -13.06 8.38 -12.70
CA ASN A 22 -13.73 7.12 -12.99
C ASN A 22 -12.92 5.92 -12.48
N ASN A 23 -13.63 4.91 -11.97
CA ASN A 23 -13.05 3.63 -11.54
C ASN A 23 -11.91 3.71 -10.48
N LYS A 24 -11.82 4.81 -9.70
CA LYS A 24 -10.77 4.97 -8.66
C LYS A 24 -10.72 3.82 -7.65
N LYS A 25 -11.89 3.29 -7.25
CA LYS A 25 -11.96 2.12 -6.34
C LYS A 25 -11.34 0.88 -6.99
N LEU A 26 -11.62 0.67 -8.26
CA LEU A 26 -11.11 -0.46 -9.03
C LEU A 26 -9.60 -0.33 -9.27
N ARG A 27 -9.10 0.88 -9.51
CA ARG A 27 -7.65 1.16 -9.63
C ARG A 27 -6.90 0.91 -8.31
N ILE A 28 -7.47 1.33 -7.17
CA ILE A 28 -6.91 1.02 -5.84
C ILE A 28 -6.92 -0.49 -5.62
N LEU A 29 -8.04 -1.17 -5.88
CA LEU A 29 -8.15 -2.62 -5.74
C LEU A 29 -7.11 -3.35 -6.62
N PHE A 30 -6.95 -2.91 -7.87
CA PHE A 30 -5.96 -3.46 -8.78
C PHE A 30 -4.53 -3.30 -8.23
N SER A 31 -4.17 -2.11 -7.72
CA SER A 31 -2.85 -1.90 -7.09
C SER A 31 -2.65 -2.80 -5.88
N VAL A 32 -3.68 -2.93 -5.04
CA VAL A 32 -3.65 -3.82 -3.87
C VAL A 32 -3.48 -5.27 -4.30
N ALA A 33 -4.18 -5.72 -5.33
CA ALA A 33 -4.03 -7.06 -5.87
C ALA A 33 -2.60 -7.31 -6.41
N MET A 34 -2.06 -6.40 -7.22
CA MET A 34 -0.69 -6.52 -7.76
C MET A 34 0.37 -6.58 -6.66
N ALA A 35 0.26 -5.72 -5.63
CA ALA A 35 1.16 -5.75 -4.48
C ALA A 35 1.10 -7.09 -3.72
N ASN A 36 -0.10 -7.65 -3.53
CA ASN A 36 -0.26 -8.93 -2.84
C ASN A 36 0.24 -10.11 -3.70
N PHE A 37 0.08 -10.07 -5.01
CA PHE A 37 0.72 -11.05 -5.88
C PHE A 37 2.25 -11.02 -5.78
N ALA A 38 2.85 -9.83 -5.68
CA ALA A 38 4.28 -9.71 -5.44
C ALA A 38 4.70 -10.34 -4.10
N VAL A 39 3.91 -10.17 -3.03
CA VAL A 39 4.16 -10.83 -1.72
C VAL A 39 4.08 -12.35 -1.83
N LEU A 40 3.11 -12.90 -2.56
CA LEU A 40 3.03 -14.35 -2.77
C LEU A 40 4.27 -14.88 -3.49
N LEU A 41 4.81 -14.13 -4.47
CA LEU A 41 6.05 -14.49 -5.13
C LEU A 41 7.26 -14.37 -4.19
N ASP A 42 7.30 -13.38 -3.27
CA ASP A 42 8.34 -13.28 -2.25
C ASP A 42 8.34 -14.50 -1.33
N ILE A 43 7.17 -14.89 -0.83
CA ILE A 43 7.01 -16.09 -0.01
C ILE A 43 7.47 -17.32 -0.78
N TYR A 44 7.09 -17.45 -2.05
CA TYR A 44 7.50 -18.56 -2.89
C TYR A 44 9.02 -18.61 -3.09
N ILE A 45 9.67 -17.47 -3.32
CA ILE A 45 11.13 -17.36 -3.42
C ILE A 45 11.80 -17.81 -2.12
N ILE A 46 11.31 -17.36 -0.96
CA ILE A 46 11.84 -17.73 0.36
C ILE A 46 11.76 -19.25 0.55
N VAL A 47 10.63 -19.86 0.21
CA VAL A 47 10.44 -21.30 0.32
C VAL A 47 11.41 -22.08 -0.57
N ILE A 48 11.61 -21.64 -1.82
CA ILE A 48 12.58 -22.29 -2.72
C ILE A 48 14.00 -22.20 -2.14
N PHE A 49 14.42 -21.03 -1.67
CA PHE A 49 15.75 -20.87 -1.06
C PHE A 49 15.90 -21.71 0.21
N SER A 50 14.87 -21.75 1.07
CA SER A 50 14.87 -22.61 2.25
C SER A 50 15.06 -24.08 1.86
N ASN A 51 14.30 -24.57 0.87
CA ASN A 51 14.42 -25.94 0.39
C ASN A 51 15.80 -26.24 -0.22
N LEU A 52 16.40 -25.29 -0.95
CA LEU A 52 17.76 -25.46 -1.49
C LEU A 52 18.84 -25.59 -0.41
N ILE A 53 18.65 -24.90 0.74
CA ILE A 53 19.62 -24.87 1.84
C ILE A 53 19.41 -26.07 2.76
N THR A 54 18.20 -26.31 3.24
CA THR A 54 17.91 -27.31 4.28
C THR A 54 17.57 -28.67 3.69
N LYS A 55 17.16 -28.75 2.42
CA LYS A 55 16.60 -29.95 1.76
C LYS A 55 15.39 -30.57 2.46
N GLU A 56 14.79 -29.84 3.40
CA GLU A 56 13.60 -30.23 4.10
C GLU A 56 12.39 -29.45 3.57
N ILE A 57 11.40 -30.17 3.03
CA ILE A 57 10.15 -29.58 2.57
C ILE A 57 9.16 -29.66 3.72
N THR A 58 8.83 -28.54 4.34
CA THR A 58 7.92 -28.46 5.50
C THR A 58 6.42 -28.44 5.12
N PHE A 59 6.09 -28.52 3.83
CA PHE A 59 4.70 -28.49 3.36
C PHE A 59 4.10 -29.88 3.20
N THR A 60 2.85 -30.01 3.63
CA THR A 60 2.08 -31.27 3.52
C THR A 60 1.32 -31.41 2.19
N ASN A 61 1.25 -30.34 1.39
CA ASN A 61 0.48 -30.34 0.14
C ASN A 61 1.34 -30.80 -1.05
N ASN A 62 0.99 -31.95 -1.60
CA ASN A 62 1.72 -32.59 -2.71
C ASN A 62 1.86 -31.71 -3.96
N ALA A 63 0.87 -30.88 -4.28
CA ALA A 63 0.95 -29.97 -5.43
C ALA A 63 1.97 -28.85 -5.23
N LEU A 64 2.09 -28.28 -4.02
CA LEU A 64 3.10 -27.29 -3.68
C LEU A 64 4.50 -27.91 -3.67
N ILE A 65 4.63 -29.12 -3.15
CA ILE A 65 5.90 -29.87 -3.13
C ILE A 65 6.40 -30.08 -4.57
N SER A 66 5.56 -30.54 -5.48
CA SER A 66 5.94 -30.78 -6.88
C SER A 66 6.35 -29.50 -7.59
N LEU A 67 5.69 -28.36 -7.33
CA LEU A 67 6.05 -27.05 -7.87
C LEU A 67 7.42 -26.57 -7.34
N ILE A 68 7.67 -26.72 -6.05
CA ILE A 68 8.94 -26.36 -5.42
C ILE A 68 10.09 -27.22 -5.98
N GLU A 69 9.88 -28.53 -6.08
CA GLU A 69 10.88 -29.44 -6.67
C GLU A 69 11.17 -29.12 -8.14
N PHE A 70 10.13 -28.87 -8.94
CA PHE A 70 10.28 -28.49 -10.33
C PHE A 70 11.09 -27.20 -10.48
N THR A 71 10.80 -26.18 -9.64
CA THR A 71 11.51 -24.90 -9.69
C THR A 71 12.93 -25.02 -9.15
N SER A 72 13.16 -25.82 -8.11
CA SER A 72 14.50 -26.04 -7.54
C SER A 72 15.43 -26.82 -8.51
N LYS A 73 14.87 -27.71 -9.33
CA LYS A 73 15.61 -28.41 -10.39
C LYS A 73 15.96 -27.49 -11.56
N SER A 74 15.15 -26.48 -11.82
CA SER A 74 15.30 -25.55 -12.94
C SER A 74 15.74 -24.16 -12.44
N VAL A 75 17.02 -24.03 -12.07
CA VAL A 75 17.60 -22.78 -11.55
C VAL A 75 17.27 -21.56 -12.43
N PHE A 76 17.01 -21.78 -13.71
CA PHE A 76 16.64 -20.74 -14.68
C PHE A 76 15.26 -20.11 -14.40
N LEU A 77 14.37 -20.79 -13.67
CA LEU A 77 13.05 -20.26 -13.32
C LEU A 77 13.11 -19.20 -12.21
N LEU A 78 14.13 -19.22 -11.35
CA LEU A 78 14.28 -18.23 -10.29
C LEU A 78 14.40 -16.79 -10.81
N PRO A 79 15.30 -16.47 -11.77
CA PRO A 79 15.35 -15.13 -12.36
C PRO A 79 14.01 -14.71 -12.98
N LEU A 80 13.28 -15.63 -13.62
CA LEU A 80 12.00 -15.34 -14.23
C LEU A 80 10.95 -14.95 -13.18
N ILE A 81 10.89 -15.65 -12.04
CA ILE A 81 10.00 -15.34 -10.92
C ILE A 81 10.35 -13.96 -10.33
N VAL A 82 11.65 -13.65 -10.20
CA VAL A 82 12.11 -12.34 -9.71
C VAL A 82 11.69 -11.23 -10.68
N VAL A 83 11.85 -11.43 -11.99
CA VAL A 83 11.38 -10.45 -13.01
C VAL A 83 9.87 -10.27 -12.94
N LEU A 84 9.10 -11.34 -12.78
CA LEU A 84 7.65 -11.29 -12.64
C LEU A 84 7.24 -10.50 -11.40
N ARG A 85 7.90 -10.70 -10.26
CA ARG A 85 7.71 -9.95 -9.02
C ARG A 85 7.94 -8.45 -9.24
N PHE A 86 9.05 -8.07 -9.84
CA PHE A 86 9.34 -6.67 -10.13
C PHE A 86 8.34 -6.06 -11.11
N SER A 87 7.84 -6.84 -12.07
CA SER A 87 6.80 -6.41 -13.00
C SER A 87 5.50 -6.08 -12.27
N PHE A 88 5.06 -6.89 -11.31
CA PHE A 88 3.88 -6.59 -10.49
C PHE A 88 4.07 -5.33 -9.64
N LEU A 89 5.23 -5.14 -9.00
CA LEU A 89 5.52 -3.93 -8.24
C LEU A 89 5.58 -2.69 -9.13
N PHE A 90 6.10 -2.82 -10.35
CA PHE A 90 6.12 -1.73 -11.32
C PHE A 90 4.70 -1.34 -11.75
N LEU A 91 3.85 -2.31 -12.08
CA LEU A 91 2.45 -2.08 -12.45
C LEU A 91 1.65 -1.44 -11.31
N GLU A 92 1.85 -1.88 -10.08
CA GLU A 92 1.28 -1.25 -8.89
C GLU A 92 1.65 0.22 -8.81
N ARG A 93 2.95 0.53 -8.81
CA ARG A 93 3.45 1.91 -8.67
C ARG A 93 2.98 2.80 -9.82
N MET A 94 3.06 2.31 -11.06
CA MET A 94 2.59 3.04 -12.23
C MET A 94 1.11 3.37 -12.13
N ASN A 95 0.27 2.40 -11.73
CA ASN A 95 -1.16 2.62 -11.59
C ASN A 95 -1.49 3.63 -10.47
N LEU A 96 -0.75 3.60 -9.34
CA LEU A 96 -0.93 4.57 -8.25
C LEU A 96 -0.49 5.98 -8.64
N GLU A 97 0.62 6.13 -9.39
CA GLU A 97 1.04 7.44 -9.89
C GLU A 97 0.06 8.01 -10.91
N LEU A 98 -0.44 7.19 -11.84
CA LEU A 98 -1.48 7.62 -12.78
C LEU A 98 -2.76 8.03 -12.04
N LEU A 99 -3.17 7.29 -11.01
CA LEU A 99 -4.32 7.67 -10.19
C LEU A 99 -4.09 9.02 -9.48
N ASN A 100 -2.89 9.22 -8.92
CA ASN A 100 -2.49 10.44 -8.25
C ASN A 100 -2.55 11.65 -9.19
N LEU A 101 -2.01 11.51 -10.41
CA LEU A 101 -2.04 12.55 -11.44
C LEU A 101 -3.46 12.88 -11.91
N ASP A 102 -4.31 11.87 -12.14
CA ASP A 102 -5.69 12.07 -12.56
C ASP A 102 -6.51 12.80 -11.48
N VAL A 103 -6.35 12.40 -10.21
CA VAL A 103 -6.99 13.09 -9.08
C VAL A 103 -6.52 14.54 -9.00
N GLN A 104 -5.22 14.77 -9.11
CA GLN A 104 -4.64 16.11 -9.03
C GLN A 104 -5.13 17.00 -10.18
N LYS A 105 -5.15 16.48 -11.41
CA LYS A 105 -5.64 17.20 -12.59
C LYS A 105 -7.12 17.60 -12.43
N ASN A 106 -7.96 16.65 -12.09
CA ASN A 106 -9.41 16.91 -11.98
C ASN A 106 -9.73 17.89 -10.85
N LEU A 107 -9.04 17.73 -9.71
CA LEU A 107 -9.24 18.63 -8.58
C LEU A 107 -8.74 20.04 -8.86
N ARG A 108 -7.60 20.19 -9.55
CA ARG A 108 -7.12 21.50 -10.00
C ARG A 108 -8.10 22.18 -10.94
N ASN A 109 -8.65 21.48 -11.91
CA ASN A 109 -9.64 22.02 -12.82
C ASN A 109 -10.89 22.49 -12.06
N TYR A 110 -11.40 21.65 -11.13
CA TYR A 110 -12.54 22.01 -10.30
C TYR A 110 -12.26 23.26 -9.44
N LEU A 111 -11.10 23.31 -8.78
CA LEU A 111 -10.72 24.45 -7.94
C LEU A 111 -10.52 25.72 -8.76
N MET A 112 -9.97 25.64 -9.97
CA MET A 112 -9.86 26.78 -10.88
C MET A 112 -11.22 27.33 -11.27
N GLU A 113 -12.18 26.49 -11.65
CA GLU A 113 -13.55 26.92 -11.96
C GLU A 113 -14.21 27.62 -10.77
N GLU A 114 -14.00 27.10 -9.56
CA GLU A 114 -14.56 27.67 -8.33
C GLU A 114 -13.96 29.04 -8.01
N VAL A 115 -12.64 29.18 -8.18
CA VAL A 115 -11.91 30.45 -8.03
C VAL A 115 -12.42 31.51 -9.03
N TYR A 116 -12.63 31.13 -10.29
CA TYR A 116 -13.17 32.04 -11.30
C TYR A 116 -14.58 32.52 -10.95
N LYS A 117 -15.41 31.67 -10.34
CA LYS A 117 -16.77 32.07 -9.90
C LYS A 117 -16.73 33.03 -8.72
N LEU A 118 -15.77 32.91 -7.84
CA LEU A 118 -15.65 33.75 -6.63
C LEU A 118 -15.12 35.16 -6.92
N GLY A 119 -14.30 35.33 -7.96
CA GLY A 119 -13.89 36.64 -8.52
C GLY A 119 -13.03 37.56 -7.65
N ASN A 120 -12.90 37.34 -6.37
CA ASN A 120 -12.28 38.26 -5.39
C ASN A 120 -11.09 37.64 -4.64
N MET A 121 -10.39 36.66 -5.23
CA MET A 121 -9.23 36.03 -4.60
C MET A 121 -7.91 36.66 -5.06
N SER A 122 -6.93 36.77 -4.16
CA SER A 122 -5.57 37.16 -4.52
C SER A 122 -4.88 36.07 -5.36
N ILE A 123 -3.92 36.43 -6.19
CA ILE A 123 -3.15 35.47 -7.00
C ILE A 123 -2.45 34.45 -6.10
N SER A 124 -1.97 34.86 -4.93
CA SER A 124 -1.33 33.99 -3.95
C SER A 124 -2.29 32.94 -3.40
N ASP A 125 -3.53 33.34 -3.08
CA ASP A 125 -4.56 32.42 -2.59
C ASP A 125 -4.98 31.41 -3.68
N ILE A 126 -5.12 31.90 -4.91
CA ILE A 126 -5.41 31.03 -6.06
C ILE A 126 -4.35 29.95 -6.22
N TYR A 127 -3.07 30.35 -6.21
CA TYR A 127 -1.95 29.41 -6.31
C TYR A 127 -1.98 28.38 -5.17
N PHE A 128 -2.19 28.84 -3.94
CA PHE A 128 -2.30 27.98 -2.78
C PHE A 128 -3.44 26.95 -2.92
N TYR A 129 -4.65 27.40 -3.22
CA TYR A 129 -5.81 26.51 -3.33
C TYR A 129 -5.64 25.49 -4.47
N VAL A 130 -5.26 25.95 -5.65
CA VAL A 130 -5.20 25.09 -6.83
C VAL A 130 -4.02 24.12 -6.76
N ASN A 131 -2.85 24.55 -6.32
CA ASN A 131 -1.68 23.69 -6.31
C ASN A 131 -1.50 22.91 -5.00
N GLN A 132 -1.53 23.56 -3.85
CA GLN A 132 -1.26 22.87 -2.58
C GLN A 132 -2.41 21.96 -2.17
N VAL A 133 -3.65 22.44 -2.17
CA VAL A 133 -4.80 21.62 -1.76
C VAL A 133 -5.00 20.47 -2.75
N GLY A 134 -4.89 20.71 -4.05
CA GLY A 134 -4.97 19.66 -5.07
C GLY A 134 -3.94 18.55 -4.88
N THR A 135 -2.70 18.93 -4.59
CA THR A 135 -1.60 17.98 -4.34
C THR A 135 -1.81 17.21 -3.04
N GLN A 136 -2.21 17.86 -1.94
CA GLN A 136 -2.43 17.19 -0.66
C GLN A 136 -3.55 16.14 -0.73
N VAL A 137 -4.65 16.47 -1.41
CA VAL A 137 -5.77 15.53 -1.58
C VAL A 137 -5.36 14.33 -2.46
N SER A 138 -4.62 14.56 -3.53
CA SER A 138 -4.14 13.47 -4.38
C SER A 138 -3.17 12.53 -3.66
N MET A 139 -2.25 13.10 -2.86
CA MET A 139 -1.35 12.33 -2.00
C MET A 139 -2.08 11.48 -0.96
N PHE A 140 -3.24 11.94 -0.46
CA PHE A 140 -4.06 11.16 0.46
C PHE A 140 -4.50 9.83 -0.16
N TYR A 141 -4.96 9.82 -1.42
CA TYR A 141 -5.37 8.59 -2.10
C TYR A 141 -4.20 7.62 -2.28
N LYS A 142 -3.04 8.14 -2.68
CA LYS A 142 -1.82 7.35 -2.79
C LYS A 142 -1.42 6.73 -1.44
N SER A 143 -1.38 7.55 -0.39
CA SER A 143 -1.02 7.09 0.97
C SER A 143 -2.01 6.07 1.51
N PHE A 144 -3.30 6.24 1.23
CA PHE A 144 -4.33 5.29 1.63
C PHE A 144 -4.16 3.93 0.94
N ALA A 145 -3.88 3.93 -0.37
CA ALA A 145 -3.60 2.69 -1.10
C ALA A 145 -2.35 1.99 -0.58
N LEU A 146 -1.26 2.73 -0.32
CA LEU A 146 -0.03 2.19 0.26
C LEU A 146 -0.26 1.62 1.66
N LEU A 147 -1.09 2.25 2.49
CA LEU A 147 -1.46 1.74 3.80
C LEU A 147 -2.22 0.41 3.69
N LEU A 148 -3.19 0.31 2.78
CA LEU A 148 -3.90 -0.95 2.53
C LEU A 148 -2.95 -2.04 2.06
N ASN A 149 -2.04 -1.72 1.13
CA ASN A 149 -1.02 -2.67 0.67
C ASN A 149 -0.17 -3.17 1.84
N SER A 150 0.37 -2.26 2.65
CA SER A 150 1.21 -2.62 3.80
C SER A 150 0.47 -3.48 4.83
N LEU A 151 -0.80 -3.19 5.10
CA LEU A 151 -1.60 -3.99 6.02
C LEU A 151 -1.80 -5.41 5.51
N LEU A 152 -2.16 -5.57 4.24
CA LEU A 152 -2.35 -6.89 3.65
C LEU A 152 -1.03 -7.67 3.53
N GLN A 153 0.08 -7.00 3.25
CA GLN A 153 1.42 -7.61 3.25
C GLN A 153 1.78 -8.13 4.64
N VAL A 154 1.58 -7.33 5.68
CA VAL A 154 1.83 -7.78 7.07
C VAL A 154 0.97 -8.98 7.42
N ILE A 155 -0.32 -8.98 7.03
CA ILE A 155 -1.21 -10.14 7.24
C ILE A 155 -0.70 -11.35 6.47
N GLY A 156 -0.32 -11.21 5.20
CA GLY A 156 0.19 -12.29 4.36
C GLY A 156 1.46 -12.93 4.96
N TYR A 157 2.44 -12.13 5.32
CA TYR A 157 3.66 -12.65 5.97
C TYR A 157 3.38 -13.24 7.36
N SER A 158 2.46 -12.65 8.13
CA SER A 158 2.09 -13.19 9.44
C SER A 158 1.45 -14.57 9.32
N ILE A 159 0.54 -14.76 8.37
CA ILE A 159 -0.08 -16.07 8.10
C ILE A 159 0.98 -17.08 7.67
N PHE A 160 1.89 -16.68 6.77
CA PHE A 160 2.98 -17.55 6.31
C PHE A 160 3.85 -18.00 7.48
N LEU A 161 4.31 -17.08 8.34
CA LEU A 161 5.14 -17.40 9.51
C LEU A 161 4.40 -18.30 10.52
N LEU A 162 3.10 -18.04 10.73
CA LEU A 162 2.27 -18.85 11.63
C LEU A 162 2.17 -20.31 11.17
N ILE A 163 2.09 -20.54 9.85
CA ILE A 163 2.00 -21.89 9.27
C ILE A 163 3.37 -22.58 9.28
N THR A 164 4.47 -21.80 9.10
CA THR A 164 5.81 -22.37 8.97
C THR A 164 6.45 -22.65 10.32
N ASP A 165 6.45 -21.68 11.23
CA ASP A 165 7.05 -21.80 12.56
C ASP A 165 6.46 -20.79 13.55
N ILE A 166 5.76 -21.31 14.56
CA ILE A 166 5.11 -20.49 15.59
C ILE A 166 6.12 -19.76 16.48
N ASN A 167 7.32 -20.28 16.66
CA ASN A 167 8.36 -19.63 17.46
C ASN A 167 8.87 -18.38 16.74
N THR A 168 9.19 -18.50 15.45
CA THR A 168 9.61 -17.37 14.60
C THR A 168 8.49 -16.33 14.51
N PHE A 169 7.22 -16.73 14.38
CA PHE A 169 6.08 -15.82 14.42
C PHE A 169 6.02 -15.03 15.73
N SER A 170 6.22 -15.70 16.88
CA SER A 170 6.20 -15.06 18.20
C SER A 170 7.32 -14.01 18.32
N ILE A 171 8.54 -14.33 17.89
CA ILE A 171 9.67 -13.38 17.86
C ILE A 171 9.35 -12.17 16.96
N PHE A 172 8.77 -12.42 15.77
CA PHE A 172 8.36 -11.35 14.85
C PHE A 172 7.32 -10.42 15.48
N LEU A 173 6.33 -10.98 16.18
CA LEU A 173 5.27 -10.21 16.82
C LEU A 173 5.81 -9.36 17.97
N PHE A 174 6.64 -9.94 18.86
CA PHE A 174 7.29 -9.21 19.94
C PHE A 174 8.26 -8.14 19.42
N GLY A 175 9.08 -8.46 18.43
CA GLY A 175 9.98 -7.51 17.78
C GLY A 175 9.22 -6.33 17.16
N GLY A 176 8.12 -6.60 16.46
CA GLY A 176 7.25 -5.58 15.89
C GLY A 176 6.62 -4.65 16.94
N LEU A 177 6.21 -5.20 18.09
CA LEU A 177 5.68 -4.41 19.21
C LEU A 177 6.77 -3.50 19.80
N ILE A 178 7.99 -4.02 20.01
CA ILE A 178 9.12 -3.24 20.54
C ILE A 178 9.48 -2.11 19.58
N ILE A 179 9.59 -2.38 18.26
CA ILE A 179 9.94 -1.37 17.25
C ILE A 179 8.83 -0.32 17.12
N SER A 180 7.56 -0.66 17.37
CA SER A 180 6.44 0.28 17.29
C SER A 180 6.34 1.24 18.48
N ALA A 181 7.01 0.97 19.60
CA ALA A 181 6.95 1.78 20.82
C ALA A 181 7.63 3.16 20.68
N PRO A 182 8.87 3.31 20.14
CA PRO A 182 9.54 4.59 20.00
C PRO A 182 8.73 5.61 19.17
N PRO A 183 8.22 5.29 17.95
CA PRO A 183 7.42 6.24 17.18
C PRO A 183 6.19 6.74 17.92
N ARG A 184 5.50 5.88 18.68
CA ARG A 184 4.33 6.28 19.50
C ARG A 184 4.72 7.25 20.61
N TYR A 185 5.85 7.03 21.25
CA TYR A 185 6.38 7.91 22.29
C TYR A 185 6.70 9.31 21.74
N PHE A 186 7.42 9.38 20.61
CA PHE A 186 7.76 10.65 19.94
C PHE A 186 6.55 11.40 19.41
N LEU A 187 5.56 10.69 18.82
CA LEU A 187 4.31 11.31 18.37
C LEU A 187 3.50 11.89 19.54
N LYS A 188 3.52 11.24 20.71
CA LYS A 188 2.83 11.75 21.90
C LYS A 188 3.52 12.99 22.45
N ARG A 189 4.85 13.05 22.44
CA ARG A 189 5.62 14.25 22.84
C ARG A 189 5.53 15.38 21.82
N GLY A 190 5.58 15.10 20.52
CA GLY A 190 5.46 16.13 19.49
C GLY A 190 4.17 16.92 19.55
N LYS A 191 3.05 16.28 19.94
CA LYS A 191 1.78 16.98 20.19
C LYS A 191 1.83 17.94 21.40
N PHE A 192 2.74 17.75 22.32
CA PHE A 192 2.89 18.62 23.50
C PHE A 192 3.63 19.93 23.19
N TYR A 193 4.40 19.98 22.09
CA TYR A 193 5.15 21.18 21.66
C TYR A 193 4.43 21.99 20.57
N GLN A 194 3.24 21.57 20.14
CA GLN A 194 2.43 22.31 19.15
C GLN A 194 1.31 23.18 19.78
N HIS A 195 1.27 23.27 21.10
CA HIS A 195 0.45 24.18 21.90
C HIS A 195 1.36 25.12 22.67
#